data_03858b320f23d555a29105520aa6c756
#
_entry.id   03858b320f23d555a29105520aa6c756
#
_cell.length_a   1.000
_cell.length_b   1.000
_cell.length_c   1.000
_cell.angle_alpha   90.00
_cell.angle_beta   90.00
_cell.angle_gamma   90.00
#
_symmetry.space_group_name_H-M   'P 1'
#
loop_
_entity.id
_entity.type
_entity.pdbx_description
1 polymer ?
#
loop_
_entity_poly.entity_id
_entity_poly.type
_entity_poly.pdbx_seq_one_letter_code
_entity_poly.pdbx_strand_id
1 'polypeptide(L)'
;MIRKDLLYVINKINLKEKYQPSEPCSCDICKSYCLRPGWWTVDEAEKAIQNGLSKRMMLEISPERDFGVLSPAFKGNESNFALQMFSKNGCTFFNNGLCELFGTDYMPLECRYCHHDRKGLGLQCHMDIEKDWKTKYGQKLIVRWRNIIGLW
;
A
#
# COMPACT_ATOMS: atom_id res chain seq x y z
N MET A 1 -1.70 23.63 14.97
CA MET A 1 -2.39 22.38 14.65
C MET A 1 -2.95 22.34 13.24
N ILE A 2 -3.60 23.41 12.79
CA ILE A 2 -4.13 23.52 11.43
C ILE A 2 -3.03 23.35 10.36
N ARG A 3 -1.82 23.89 10.63
CA ARG A 3 -0.69 23.80 9.68
C ARG A 3 -0.21 22.40 9.40
N LYS A 4 -0.19 21.52 10.43
CA LYS A 4 0.26 20.12 10.27
C LYS A 4 -0.72 19.33 9.44
N ASP A 5 -2.03 19.53 9.65
CA ASP A 5 -3.06 18.85 8.87
C ASP A 5 -3.05 19.33 7.43
N LEU A 6 -2.84 20.62 7.20
CA LEU A 6 -2.75 21.18 5.85
C LEU A 6 -1.53 20.64 5.11
N LEU A 7 -0.36 20.55 5.77
CA LEU A 7 0.85 20.00 5.17
C LEU A 7 0.66 18.53 4.79
N TYR A 8 -0.04 17.76 5.64
CA TYR A 8 -0.33 16.37 5.35
C TYR A 8 -1.21 16.23 4.11
N VAL A 9 -2.26 17.01 4.00
CA VAL A 9 -3.15 17.02 2.82
C VAL A 9 -2.39 17.42 1.56
N ILE A 10 -1.54 18.45 1.64
CA ILE A 10 -0.72 18.89 0.51
C ILE A 10 0.23 17.78 0.05
N ASN A 11 0.86 17.08 1.00
CA ASN A 11 1.75 15.97 0.67
C ASN A 11 1.02 14.84 -0.08
N LYS A 12 -0.20 14.51 0.33
CA LYS A 12 -1.03 13.50 -0.36
C LYS A 12 -1.37 13.90 -1.79
N ILE A 13 -1.76 15.15 -1.99
CA ILE A 13 -2.06 15.70 -3.31
C ILE A 13 -0.82 15.59 -4.20
N ASN A 14 0.35 15.96 -3.66
CA ASN A 14 1.62 15.89 -4.38
C ASN A 14 1.99 14.47 -4.79
N LEU A 15 1.73 13.48 -3.93
CA LEU A 15 1.99 12.08 -4.26
C LEU A 15 1.14 11.62 -5.44
N LYS A 16 -0.15 11.95 -5.44
CA LYS A 16 -1.05 11.57 -6.53
C LYS A 16 -0.68 12.25 -7.84
N GLU A 17 -0.23 13.50 -7.79
CA GLU A 17 0.21 14.24 -8.97
C GLU A 17 1.55 13.71 -9.50
N LYS A 18 2.47 13.39 -8.60
CA LYS A 18 3.80 12.90 -8.96
C LYS A 18 3.77 11.50 -9.55
N TYR A 19 2.88 10.65 -9.04
CA TYR A 19 2.79 9.25 -9.44
C TYR A 19 1.43 8.97 -10.09
N GLN A 20 1.33 9.36 -11.35
CA GLN A 20 0.11 9.18 -12.14
C GLN A 20 -0.15 7.71 -12.43
N PRO A 21 -1.41 7.29 -12.50
CA PRO A 21 -1.74 5.92 -12.92
C PRO A 21 -1.16 5.61 -14.29
N SER A 22 -0.67 4.39 -14.45
CA SER A 22 -0.22 3.90 -15.75
C SER A 22 -1.40 3.45 -16.61
N GLU A 23 -1.14 3.26 -17.90
CA GLU A 23 -2.11 2.61 -18.78
C GLU A 23 -2.29 1.15 -18.34
N PRO A 24 -3.54 0.64 -18.31
CA PRO A 24 -3.78 -0.75 -18.00
C PRO A 24 -3.01 -1.67 -18.94
N CYS A 25 -2.33 -2.65 -18.37
CA CYS A 25 -1.52 -3.58 -19.14
C CYS A 25 -1.52 -4.96 -18.48
N SER A 26 -1.65 -6.01 -19.28
CA SER A 26 -1.64 -7.38 -18.81
C SER A 26 -0.45 -8.19 -19.32
N CYS A 27 0.63 -7.53 -19.75
CA CYS A 27 1.85 -8.23 -20.15
C CYS A 27 2.51 -8.92 -18.96
N ASP A 28 3.43 -9.84 -19.22
CA ASP A 28 4.08 -10.62 -18.15
C ASP A 28 4.83 -9.74 -17.14
N ILE A 29 5.45 -8.64 -17.61
CA ILE A 29 6.16 -7.73 -16.72
C ILE A 29 5.18 -7.03 -15.78
N CYS A 30 4.07 -6.49 -16.30
CA CYS A 30 3.07 -5.81 -15.49
C CYS A 30 2.37 -6.78 -14.52
N LYS A 31 2.10 -8.01 -14.95
CA LYS A 31 1.54 -9.03 -14.07
C LYS A 31 2.51 -9.42 -12.94
N SER A 32 3.82 -9.38 -13.20
CA SER A 32 4.80 -9.70 -12.18
C SER A 32 4.75 -8.74 -10.99
N TYR A 33 4.35 -7.50 -11.19
CA TYR A 33 4.18 -6.55 -10.09
C TYR A 33 3.05 -6.94 -9.14
N CYS A 34 2.08 -7.73 -9.61
CA CYS A 34 0.98 -8.22 -8.77
C CYS A 34 1.37 -9.42 -7.90
N LEU A 35 2.55 -10.00 -8.11
CA LEU A 35 3.07 -11.06 -7.25
C LEU A 35 3.50 -10.52 -5.90
N ARG A 36 3.79 -9.25 -5.81
CA ARG A 36 4.09 -8.55 -4.57
C ARG A 36 3.04 -7.45 -4.37
N PRO A 37 2.40 -7.38 -3.19
CA PRO A 37 1.46 -6.31 -2.92
C PRO A 37 2.16 -4.96 -2.95
N GLY A 38 1.60 -4.01 -3.69
CA GLY A 38 2.04 -2.62 -3.65
C GLY A 38 1.54 -1.94 -2.38
N TRP A 39 2.21 -0.89 -1.96
CA TRP A 39 1.83 -0.18 -0.75
C TRP A 39 0.73 0.83 -1.02
N TRP A 40 -0.22 0.89 -0.10
CA TRP A 40 -1.16 2.00 -0.01
C TRP A 40 -0.47 3.24 0.54
N THR A 41 -0.94 4.42 0.14
CA THR A 41 -0.78 5.60 0.97
C THR A 41 -1.64 5.45 2.22
N VAL A 42 -1.38 6.25 3.25
CA VAL A 42 -2.17 6.21 4.49
C VAL A 42 -3.65 6.43 4.21
N ASP A 43 -3.97 7.39 3.35
CA ASP A 43 -5.35 7.71 2.97
C ASP A 43 -6.04 6.54 2.27
N GLU A 44 -5.34 5.88 1.36
CA GLU A 44 -5.87 4.72 0.64
C GLU A 44 -6.12 3.54 1.57
N ALA A 45 -5.20 3.29 2.49
CA ALA A 45 -5.37 2.24 3.49
C ALA A 45 -6.58 2.52 4.39
N GLU A 46 -6.78 3.77 4.78
CA GLU A 46 -7.96 4.16 5.56
C GLU A 46 -9.24 3.89 4.79
N LYS A 47 -9.30 4.24 3.51
CA LYS A 47 -10.44 3.93 2.66
C LYS A 47 -10.69 2.42 2.54
N ALA A 48 -9.63 1.64 2.41
CA ALA A 48 -9.73 0.18 2.37
C ALA A 48 -10.32 -0.37 3.68
N ILE A 49 -9.91 0.16 4.82
CA ILE A 49 -10.48 -0.20 6.12
C ILE A 49 -11.98 0.14 6.16
N GLN A 50 -12.36 1.32 5.70
CA GLN A 50 -13.75 1.76 5.64
C GLN A 50 -14.59 0.87 4.73
N ASN A 51 -13.98 0.23 3.75
CA ASN A 51 -14.65 -0.70 2.84
C ASN A 51 -14.57 -2.16 3.29
N GLY A 52 -14.21 -2.41 4.53
CA GLY A 52 -14.27 -3.74 5.13
C GLY A 52 -13.09 -4.65 4.83
N LEU A 53 -11.96 -4.11 4.41
CA LEU A 53 -10.80 -4.90 4.00
C LEU A 53 -9.75 -5.11 5.09
N SER A 54 -10.05 -4.74 6.34
CA SER A 54 -9.09 -4.80 7.45
C SER A 54 -8.46 -6.18 7.63
N LYS A 55 -9.20 -7.24 7.43
CA LYS A 55 -8.71 -8.61 7.61
C LYS A 55 -7.86 -9.10 6.44
N ARG A 56 -7.82 -8.37 5.35
CA ARG A 56 -7.04 -8.73 4.15
C ARG A 56 -5.78 -7.88 4.01
N MET A 57 -5.42 -7.19 5.07
CA MET A 57 -4.21 -6.39 5.18
C MET A 57 -3.15 -7.11 6.00
N MET A 58 -1.91 -6.66 5.86
CA MET A 58 -0.82 -7.07 6.75
C MET A 58 -0.03 -5.85 7.17
N LEU A 59 0.70 -5.97 8.26
CA LEU A 59 1.62 -4.93 8.73
C LEU A 59 3.04 -5.30 8.32
N GLU A 60 3.58 -4.60 7.35
CA GLU A 60 4.97 -4.74 6.97
C GLU A 60 5.84 -3.88 7.86
N ILE A 61 6.81 -4.50 8.52
CA ILE A 61 7.70 -3.84 9.48
C ILE A 61 9.02 -3.57 8.80
N SER A 62 9.55 -2.34 8.97
CA SER A 62 10.85 -1.95 8.43
C SER A 62 11.98 -2.83 8.98
N PRO A 63 13.09 -2.99 8.25
CA PRO A 63 14.23 -3.76 8.74
C PRO A 63 14.77 -3.23 10.08
N GLU A 64 14.73 -1.91 10.29
CA GLU A 64 15.16 -1.27 11.53
C GLU A 64 14.08 -1.31 12.61
N ARG A 65 12.88 -1.79 12.30
CA ARG A 65 11.75 -1.90 13.22
C ARG A 65 11.30 -0.57 13.83
N ASP A 66 11.53 0.53 13.12
CA ASP A 66 11.20 1.87 13.60
C ASP A 66 9.86 2.38 13.04
N PHE A 67 9.32 1.73 12.01
CA PHE A 67 7.99 2.07 11.49
C PHE A 67 7.36 0.86 10.81
N GLY A 68 6.08 0.97 10.51
CA GLY A 68 5.33 -0.05 9.79
C GLY A 68 4.50 0.58 8.67
N VAL A 69 4.05 -0.26 7.77
CA VAL A 69 3.20 0.09 6.64
C VAL A 69 2.07 -0.93 6.55
N LEU A 70 0.83 -0.47 6.43
CA LEU A 70 -0.26 -1.36 6.09
C LEU A 70 -0.29 -1.56 4.58
N SER A 71 -0.30 -2.80 4.16
CA SER A 71 -0.36 -3.16 2.75
C SER A 71 -1.39 -4.25 2.53
N PRO A 72 -1.83 -4.46 1.27
CA PRO A 72 -2.52 -5.69 0.95
C PRO A 72 -1.67 -6.88 1.38
N ALA A 73 -2.28 -7.91 1.93
CA ALA A 73 -1.52 -9.04 2.46
C ALA A 73 -1.05 -9.98 1.34
N PHE A 74 0.05 -10.69 1.61
CA PHE A 74 0.35 -11.90 0.85
C PHE A 74 -0.75 -12.93 1.12
N LYS A 75 -1.04 -13.76 0.14
CA LYS A 75 -1.93 -14.90 0.34
C LYS A 75 -1.40 -15.79 1.45
N GLY A 76 -2.21 -16.01 2.47
CA GLY A 76 -1.83 -16.78 3.65
C GLY A 76 -1.25 -15.93 4.78
N ASN A 77 -1.04 -14.63 4.59
CA ASN A 77 -0.50 -13.74 5.62
C ASN A 77 -1.49 -12.64 6.04
N GLU A 78 -2.76 -12.82 5.72
CA GLU A 78 -3.80 -11.86 6.07
C GLU A 78 -3.89 -11.69 7.59
N SER A 79 -4.02 -10.45 8.04
CA SER A 79 -4.09 -10.07 9.46
C SER A 79 -2.83 -10.45 10.26
N ASN A 80 -1.68 -10.43 9.62
CA ASN A 80 -0.40 -10.80 10.23
C ASN A 80 0.67 -9.75 9.99
N PHE A 81 1.84 -9.99 10.57
CA PHE A 81 3.04 -9.20 10.33
C PHE A 81 3.84 -9.77 9.17
N ALA A 82 4.62 -8.92 8.51
CA ALA A 82 5.63 -9.33 7.54
C ALA A 82 6.84 -8.41 7.66
N LEU A 83 8.02 -8.94 7.40
CA LEU A 83 9.19 -8.12 7.16
C LEU A 83 9.17 -7.68 5.69
N GLN A 84 9.59 -6.48 5.41
CA GLN A 84 9.53 -5.89 4.08
C GLN A 84 10.32 -6.64 3.00
N MET A 85 11.03 -7.67 3.38
CA MET A 85 11.94 -8.41 2.49
C MET A 85 11.32 -9.63 1.82
N PHE A 86 10.11 -10.05 2.20
CA PHE A 86 9.53 -11.29 1.72
C PHE A 86 8.41 -11.06 0.70
N SER A 87 8.44 -11.88 -0.34
CA SER A 87 7.37 -11.94 -1.33
C SER A 87 7.06 -13.40 -1.58
N LYS A 88 5.94 -13.90 -1.03
CA LYS A 88 5.51 -15.28 -1.22
C LYS A 88 4.03 -15.31 -1.55
N ASN A 89 3.66 -16.22 -2.46
CA ASN A 89 2.27 -16.58 -2.78
C ASN A 89 1.45 -15.46 -3.46
N GLY A 90 2.05 -14.31 -3.76
CA GLY A 90 1.34 -13.22 -4.41
C GLY A 90 0.38 -12.45 -3.51
N CYS A 91 -0.29 -11.45 -4.08
CA CYS A 91 -1.21 -10.57 -3.36
C CYS A 91 -2.56 -11.24 -3.15
N THR A 92 -3.13 -11.10 -1.94
CA THR A 92 -4.45 -11.64 -1.60
C THR A 92 -5.56 -11.15 -2.55
N PHE A 93 -5.40 -9.98 -3.14
CA PHE A 93 -6.39 -9.39 -4.06
C PHE A 93 -6.18 -9.78 -5.52
N PHE A 94 -5.10 -10.48 -5.84
CA PHE A 94 -4.80 -10.89 -7.21
C PHE A 94 -5.19 -12.35 -7.41
N ASN A 95 -6.31 -12.58 -8.10
CA ASN A 95 -6.88 -13.90 -8.29
C ASN A 95 -7.29 -14.10 -9.74
N ASN A 96 -6.93 -15.25 -10.33
CA ASN A 96 -7.29 -15.59 -11.72
C ASN A 96 -6.84 -14.53 -12.73
N GLY A 97 -5.67 -13.93 -12.50
CA GLY A 97 -5.13 -12.90 -13.38
C GLY A 97 -5.78 -11.52 -13.24
N LEU A 98 -6.64 -11.32 -12.24
CA LEU A 98 -7.37 -10.07 -12.03
C LEU A 98 -7.15 -9.55 -10.62
N CYS A 99 -7.04 -8.22 -10.50
CA CYS A 99 -6.92 -7.53 -9.21
C CYS A 99 -8.30 -7.06 -8.75
N GLU A 100 -8.72 -7.49 -7.56
CA GLU A 100 -10.01 -7.07 -6.98
C GLU A 100 -10.05 -5.57 -6.69
N LEU A 101 -8.90 -4.92 -6.50
CA LEU A 101 -8.82 -3.50 -6.19
C LEU A 101 -8.80 -2.62 -7.45
N PHE A 102 -8.66 -3.23 -8.62
CA PHE A 102 -8.59 -2.47 -9.88
C PHE A 102 -9.85 -1.64 -10.09
N GLY A 103 -9.66 -0.36 -10.38
CA GLY A 103 -10.78 0.56 -10.61
C GLY A 103 -11.41 1.15 -9.35
N THR A 104 -10.97 0.72 -8.16
CA THR A 104 -11.43 1.34 -6.91
C THR A 104 -10.59 2.57 -6.59
N ASP A 105 -11.11 3.47 -5.74
CA ASP A 105 -10.36 4.63 -5.27
C ASP A 105 -9.40 4.31 -4.12
N TYR A 106 -9.34 3.05 -3.71
CA TYR A 106 -8.37 2.54 -2.73
C TYR A 106 -7.45 1.48 -3.32
N MET A 107 -7.28 1.43 -4.64
CA MET A 107 -6.20 0.66 -5.26
C MET A 107 -4.86 1.31 -4.86
N PRO A 108 -3.86 0.54 -4.39
CA PRO A 108 -2.60 1.13 -3.93
C PRO A 108 -1.95 2.00 -5.00
N LEU A 109 -1.45 3.17 -4.60
CA LEU A 109 -0.76 4.10 -5.49
C LEU A 109 0.40 3.41 -6.21
N GLU A 110 1.18 2.62 -5.49
CA GLU A 110 2.29 1.88 -6.06
C GLU A 110 1.83 0.91 -7.15
N CYS A 111 0.71 0.24 -6.94
CA CYS A 111 0.14 -0.69 -7.94
C CYS A 111 -0.35 0.05 -9.18
N ARG A 112 -0.96 1.22 -9.01
CA ARG A 112 -1.45 2.03 -10.13
C ARG A 112 -0.30 2.62 -10.96
N TYR A 113 0.82 2.91 -10.29
CA TYR A 113 1.97 3.54 -10.92
C TYR A 113 2.85 2.54 -11.67
N CYS A 114 3.00 1.32 -11.16
CA CYS A 114 3.89 0.32 -11.73
C CYS A 114 3.45 -0.11 -13.13
N HIS A 115 4.39 -0.13 -14.06
CA HIS A 115 4.17 -0.47 -15.45
C HIS A 115 5.51 -0.88 -16.09
N HIS A 116 5.47 -1.69 -17.15
CA HIS A 116 6.68 -2.11 -17.81
C HIS A 116 7.49 -0.92 -18.38
N ASP A 117 6.83 0.17 -18.75
CA ASP A 117 7.47 1.39 -19.23
C ASP A 117 8.12 2.21 -18.11
N ARG A 118 7.83 1.88 -16.85
CA ARG A 118 8.33 2.59 -15.68
C ARG A 118 9.29 1.74 -14.86
N LYS A 119 9.95 0.80 -15.53
CA LYS A 119 10.89 -0.11 -14.87
C LYS A 119 12.02 0.69 -14.21
N GLY A 120 12.26 0.43 -12.94
CA GLY A 120 13.26 1.17 -12.14
C GLY A 120 12.74 2.44 -11.48
N LEU A 121 11.54 2.93 -11.84
CA LEU A 121 10.97 4.14 -11.24
C LEU A 121 10.14 3.83 -9.97
N GLY A 122 9.76 2.59 -9.77
CA GLY A 122 8.93 2.18 -8.63
C GLY A 122 9.58 2.40 -7.27
N LEU A 123 10.91 2.33 -7.20
CA LEU A 123 11.63 2.52 -5.94
C LEU A 123 11.40 3.91 -5.35
N GLN A 124 11.40 4.96 -6.16
CA GLN A 124 11.14 6.31 -5.69
C GLN A 124 9.73 6.47 -5.17
N CYS A 125 8.75 5.90 -5.87
CA CYS A 125 7.37 5.86 -5.41
C CYS A 125 7.27 5.17 -4.05
N HIS A 126 7.90 4.01 -3.92
CA HIS A 126 7.95 3.24 -2.69
C HIS A 126 8.53 4.05 -1.53
N MET A 127 9.64 4.74 -1.75
CA MET A 127 10.29 5.57 -0.74
C MET A 127 9.42 6.77 -0.32
N ASP A 128 8.70 7.37 -1.25
CA ASP A 128 7.81 8.49 -0.94
C ASP A 128 6.58 8.02 -0.16
N ILE A 129 6.06 6.84 -0.46
CA ILE A 129 4.97 6.25 0.32
C ILE A 129 5.45 5.91 1.74
N GLU A 130 6.68 5.43 1.88
CA GLU A 130 7.30 5.19 3.19
C GLU A 130 7.25 6.45 4.07
N LYS A 131 7.58 7.60 3.51
CA LYS A 131 7.52 8.88 4.22
C LYS A 131 6.11 9.21 4.71
N ASP A 132 5.09 8.88 3.92
CA ASP A 132 3.70 9.07 4.29
C ASP A 132 3.33 8.23 5.53
N TRP A 133 3.82 7.00 5.61
CA TRP A 133 3.59 6.11 6.75
C TRP A 133 4.36 6.52 8.01
N LYS A 134 5.47 7.21 7.89
CA LYS A 134 6.23 7.72 9.03
C LYS A 134 5.55 8.89 9.73
N THR A 135 4.48 9.43 9.15
CA THR A 135 3.72 10.51 9.75
C THR A 135 2.93 10.03 10.97
N LYS A 136 2.50 10.98 11.80
CA LYS A 136 1.63 10.72 12.94
C LYS A 136 0.33 10.02 12.51
N TYR A 137 -0.23 10.41 11.37
CA TYR A 137 -1.47 9.82 10.85
C TYR A 137 -1.26 8.37 10.46
N GLY A 138 -0.13 8.06 9.83
CA GLY A 138 0.21 6.68 9.46
C GLY A 138 0.33 5.77 10.67
N GLN A 139 1.04 6.21 11.69
CA GLN A 139 1.24 5.41 12.89
C GLN A 139 -0.06 5.23 13.69
N LYS A 140 -0.91 6.24 13.72
CA LYS A 140 -2.24 6.11 14.36
C LYS A 140 -3.14 5.14 13.62
N LEU A 141 -3.08 5.13 12.30
CA LEU A 141 -3.90 4.19 11.51
C LEU A 141 -3.47 2.74 11.78
N ILE A 142 -2.17 2.48 11.92
CA ILE A 142 -1.65 1.16 12.26
C ILE A 142 -2.21 0.69 13.60
N VAL A 143 -2.18 1.55 14.62
CA VAL A 143 -2.74 1.21 15.94
C VAL A 143 -4.23 0.89 15.83
N ARG A 144 -4.98 1.68 15.07
CA ARG A 144 -6.41 1.45 14.88
C ARG A 144 -6.68 0.12 14.18
N TRP A 145 -5.91 -0.19 13.14
CA TRP A 145 -6.03 -1.46 12.43
C TRP A 145 -5.74 -2.65 13.35
N ARG A 146 -4.66 -2.57 14.13
CA ARG A 146 -4.31 -3.64 15.10
C ARG A 146 -5.44 -3.89 16.08
N ASN A 147 -6.10 -2.84 16.56
CA ASN A 147 -7.25 -2.98 17.45
C ASN A 147 -8.44 -3.62 16.73
N ILE A 148 -8.70 -3.26 15.49
CA ILE A 148 -9.82 -3.82 14.71
C ILE A 148 -9.66 -5.33 14.53
N ILE A 149 -8.45 -5.79 14.20
CA ILE A 149 -8.21 -7.22 13.92
C ILE A 149 -7.79 -8.00 15.17
N GLY A 150 -7.57 -7.34 16.30
CA GLY A 150 -7.15 -8.00 17.55
C GLY A 150 -5.68 -8.46 17.53
N LEU A 151 -4.81 -7.82 16.76
CA LEU A 151 -3.39 -8.17 16.66
C LEU A 151 -2.57 -7.34 17.64
N TRP A 152 -1.75 -8.02 18.43
CA TRP A 152 -0.87 -7.41 19.45
C TRP A 152 0.60 -7.49 19.12
#